data_7670b1b972ef82aed359af8cb834a99e
#
_entry.id   7670b1b972ef82aed359af8cb834a99e
#
_cell.length_a   1.000
_cell.length_b   1.000
_cell.length_c   1.000
_cell.angle_alpha   90.00
_cell.angle_beta   90.00
_cell.angle_gamma   90.00
#
_symmetry.space_group_name_H-M   'P 1'
#
loop_
_entity.id
_entity.type
_entity.pdbx_description
1 polymer ?
#
loop_
_entity_poly.entity_id
_entity_poly.type
_entity_poly.pdbx_seq_one_letter_code
_entity_poly.pdbx_strand_id
1 'polypeptide(L)'
;DVWEILGSFHAPWGGDHRDLFQLYRDAEGGECPVVLSQSEAPGCGTRNSRFGCWTCTVVEKDKSLQGFIDSGNHHFKPLVEFRDWLKSIRNNPEMRQAHRRNGRLSFDASGKHIPGPFTVQARKQILDYLLRVQDEFGARLITDAELDLIYQFWTADLQQEKGLADG
;
A
#
# COMPACT_ATOMS: atom_id res chain seq x y z
N ASP A 1 -11.61 27.91 -6.63
CA ASP A 1 -10.98 26.56 -6.73
C ASP A 1 -10.29 26.27 -5.40
N VAL A 2 -10.22 24.98 -4.99
CA VAL A 2 -9.61 24.58 -3.70
C VAL A 2 -8.14 25.00 -3.64
N TRP A 3 -7.40 24.86 -4.71
CA TRP A 3 -5.98 25.22 -4.76
C TRP A 3 -5.76 26.73 -4.65
N GLU A 4 -6.65 27.51 -5.23
CA GLU A 4 -6.64 28.98 -5.11
C GLU A 4 -6.88 29.41 -3.65
N ILE A 5 -7.81 28.76 -2.96
CA ILE A 5 -8.07 29.01 -1.54
C ILE A 5 -6.84 28.63 -0.70
N LEU A 6 -6.28 27.42 -0.90
CA LEU A 6 -5.10 26.98 -0.17
C LEU A 6 -3.87 27.86 -0.43
N GLY A 7 -3.73 28.42 -1.64
CA GLY A 7 -2.66 29.35 -1.98
C GLY A 7 -2.84 30.75 -1.46
N SER A 8 -4.10 31.18 -1.20
CA SER A 8 -4.45 32.55 -0.81
C SER A 8 -4.60 32.74 0.70
N PHE A 9 -4.85 31.68 1.45
CA PHE A 9 -5.13 31.75 2.88
C PHE A 9 -4.13 30.90 3.68
N HIS A 10 -3.77 31.39 4.86
CA HIS A 10 -3.00 30.62 5.83
C HIS A 10 -3.84 29.49 6.44
N ALA A 11 -3.17 28.41 6.82
CA ALA A 11 -3.84 27.31 7.51
C ALA A 11 -4.42 27.79 8.86
N PRO A 12 -5.69 27.48 9.19
CA PRO A 12 -6.33 27.92 10.44
C PRO A 12 -5.63 27.43 11.72
N TRP A 13 -4.86 26.35 11.59
CA TRP A 13 -4.08 25.76 12.69
C TRP A 13 -2.63 26.27 12.78
N GLY A 14 -2.28 27.27 11.98
CA GLY A 14 -0.92 27.82 11.86
C GLY A 14 -0.09 27.18 10.76
N GLY A 15 0.97 27.86 10.32
CA GLY A 15 1.79 27.42 9.20
C GLY A 15 1.22 27.79 7.83
N ASP A 16 1.72 27.13 6.81
CA ASP A 16 1.29 27.32 5.42
C ASP A 16 1.02 25.97 4.72
N HIS A 17 0.58 26.05 3.47
CA HIS A 17 0.25 24.87 2.68
C HIS A 17 1.38 24.42 1.73
N ARG A 18 2.62 24.95 1.89
CA ARG A 18 3.74 24.67 0.97
C ARG A 18 4.07 23.18 0.87
N ASP A 19 4.06 22.49 2.00
CA ASP A 19 4.34 21.05 2.03
C ASP A 19 3.27 20.24 1.28
N LEU A 20 2.01 20.66 1.38
CA LEU A 20 0.91 20.08 0.62
C LEU A 20 1.08 20.30 -0.88
N PHE A 21 1.42 21.51 -1.30
CA PHE A 21 1.70 21.81 -2.70
C PHE A 21 2.91 21.03 -3.23
N GLN A 22 3.95 20.87 -2.41
CA GLN A 22 5.14 20.09 -2.77
C GLN A 22 4.78 18.62 -2.91
N LEU A 23 4.03 18.07 -1.96
CA LEU A 23 3.57 16.68 -2.00
C LEU A 23 2.81 16.36 -3.30
N TYR A 24 1.91 17.25 -3.73
CA TYR A 24 1.14 17.06 -4.95
C TYR A 24 2.00 17.18 -6.21
N ARG A 25 3.00 18.06 -6.22
CA ARG A 25 3.97 18.17 -7.32
C ARG A 25 4.84 16.93 -7.44
N ASP A 26 5.35 16.43 -6.32
CA ASP A 26 6.25 15.28 -6.29
C ASP A 26 5.54 13.98 -6.69
N ALA A 27 4.23 13.90 -6.45
CA ALA A 27 3.41 12.79 -6.89
C ALA A 27 3.24 12.71 -8.42
N GLU A 28 3.66 13.74 -9.19
CA GLU A 28 3.41 13.86 -10.64
C GLU A 28 1.96 13.49 -11.02
N GLY A 29 1.05 13.71 -10.09
CA GLY A 29 -0.36 13.58 -10.40
C GLY A 29 -0.73 14.69 -11.36
N GLY A 30 -1.43 14.40 -12.41
CA GLY A 30 -1.96 15.44 -13.30
C GLY A 30 -2.91 16.44 -12.62
N GLU A 31 -3.03 16.38 -11.31
CA GLU A 31 -3.59 17.40 -10.44
C GLU A 31 -2.49 18.37 -9.99
N CYS A 32 -1.79 18.95 -10.97
CA CYS A 32 -0.95 20.11 -10.68
C CYS A 32 -1.89 21.23 -10.19
N PRO A 33 -1.61 21.87 -9.04
CA PRO A 33 -2.41 23.03 -8.58
C PRO A 33 -2.47 24.18 -9.58
N VAL A 34 -1.72 24.11 -10.67
CA VAL A 34 -1.63 25.11 -11.74
C VAL A 34 -2.30 24.65 -13.03
N VAL A 35 -2.92 23.45 -13.08
CA VAL A 35 -3.66 23.01 -14.28
C VAL A 35 -4.96 23.80 -14.38
N LEU A 36 -5.01 24.70 -15.35
CA LEU A 36 -6.11 25.64 -15.56
C LEU A 36 -7.27 25.06 -16.40
N SER A 37 -7.14 23.81 -16.94
CA SER A 37 -8.21 23.19 -17.73
C SER A 37 -8.39 21.70 -17.38
N GLN A 38 -9.65 21.29 -17.19
CA GLN A 38 -10.02 19.89 -16.94
C GLN A 38 -9.70 18.95 -18.13
N SER A 39 -9.52 19.48 -19.32
CA SER A 39 -9.18 18.69 -20.52
C SER A 39 -7.72 18.21 -20.54
N GLU A 40 -6.85 18.81 -19.73
CA GLU A 40 -5.43 18.46 -19.62
C GLU A 40 -5.12 17.61 -18.39
N ALA A 41 -6.09 17.47 -17.48
CA ALA A 41 -5.93 16.61 -16.32
C ALA A 41 -6.02 15.13 -16.74
N PRO A 42 -4.96 14.32 -16.61
CA PRO A 42 -5.07 12.89 -16.85
C PRO A 42 -6.08 12.30 -15.87
N GLY A 43 -7.00 11.50 -16.38
CA GLY A 43 -8.03 10.84 -15.56
C GLY A 43 -7.39 10.06 -14.41
N CYS A 44 -8.05 10.09 -13.26
CA CYS A 44 -7.64 9.37 -12.05
C CYS A 44 -7.41 7.89 -12.39
N GLY A 45 -6.15 7.43 -12.37
CA GLY A 45 -5.77 6.05 -12.65
C GLY A 45 -4.90 5.83 -13.88
N THR A 46 -4.66 6.81 -14.74
CA THR A 46 -3.87 6.65 -15.96
C THR A 46 -2.36 6.90 -15.79
N ARG A 47 -1.93 7.55 -14.72
CA ARG A 47 -0.51 7.73 -14.39
C ARG A 47 -0.32 7.64 -12.88
N ASN A 48 0.17 6.57 -12.39
CA ASN A 48 0.87 6.22 -11.14
C ASN A 48 0.87 7.22 -9.95
N SER A 49 -0.02 8.17 -9.89
CA SER A 49 -0.09 9.24 -8.92
C SER A 49 -1.24 8.99 -7.94
N ARG A 50 -1.07 7.99 -7.08
CA ARG A 50 -1.98 7.82 -5.95
C ARG A 50 -1.25 8.21 -4.68
N PHE A 51 -1.82 9.20 -4.00
CA PHE A 51 -1.52 9.41 -2.60
C PHE A 51 -2.10 8.31 -1.75
N GLY A 52 -1.47 8.07 -0.66
CA GLY A 52 -2.14 7.77 0.55
C GLY A 52 -2.00 6.39 1.09
N CYS A 53 -1.61 5.38 0.40
CA CYS A 53 -1.41 4.08 1.04
C CYS A 53 0.01 3.58 0.80
N TRP A 54 0.88 3.77 1.78
CA TRP A 54 2.27 3.31 1.72
C TRP A 54 2.41 1.78 1.56
N THR A 55 1.34 1.02 1.76
CA THR A 55 1.28 -0.42 1.47
C THR A 55 0.68 -0.73 0.10
N CYS A 56 0.31 0.28 -0.70
CA CYS A 56 -0.35 0.06 -1.98
C CYS A 56 0.62 -0.51 -3.02
N THR A 57 0.35 -1.73 -3.48
CA THR A 57 1.14 -2.41 -4.52
C THR A 57 0.56 -2.26 -5.92
N VAL A 58 -0.50 -1.46 -6.11
CA VAL A 58 -1.14 -1.22 -7.42
C VAL A 58 -0.26 -0.32 -8.29
N VAL A 59 0.28 0.75 -7.70
CA VAL A 59 1.19 1.67 -8.40
C VAL A 59 2.59 1.06 -8.51
N GLU A 60 3.32 1.44 -9.57
CA GLU A 60 4.67 0.91 -9.82
C GLU A 60 5.65 1.37 -8.75
N LYS A 61 5.69 2.66 -8.46
CA LYS A 61 6.50 3.28 -7.41
C LYS A 61 5.66 4.27 -6.61
N ASP A 62 5.92 4.38 -5.33
CA ASP A 62 5.36 5.44 -4.50
C ASP A 62 6.22 6.70 -4.65
N LYS A 63 5.87 7.53 -5.64
CA LYS A 63 6.61 8.76 -5.93
C LYS A 63 6.48 9.79 -4.82
N SER A 64 5.33 9.83 -4.14
CA SER A 64 5.08 10.78 -3.04
C SER A 64 5.99 10.49 -1.86
N LEU A 65 6.06 9.22 -1.45
CA LEU A 65 6.92 8.81 -0.35
C LEU A 65 8.40 8.95 -0.73
N GLN A 66 8.75 8.67 -1.99
CA GLN A 66 10.10 8.91 -2.51
C GLN A 66 10.45 10.41 -2.49
N GLY A 67 9.53 11.29 -2.88
CA GLY A 67 9.73 12.74 -2.83
C GLY A 67 10.01 13.26 -1.41
N PHE A 68 9.33 12.71 -0.39
CA PHE A 68 9.67 13.02 1.00
C PHE A 68 11.08 12.60 1.39
N ILE A 69 11.52 11.40 0.95
CA ILE A 69 12.88 10.93 1.22
C ILE A 69 13.91 11.84 0.54
N ASP A 70 13.68 12.20 -0.72
CA ASP A 70 14.56 13.07 -1.50
C ASP A 70 14.61 14.49 -0.92
N SER A 71 13.55 14.93 -0.25
CA SER A 71 13.47 16.19 0.50
C SER A 71 14.13 16.13 1.90
N GLY A 72 14.80 15.02 2.25
CA GLY A 72 15.55 14.87 3.49
C GLY A 72 14.84 14.06 4.59
N ASN A 73 13.60 13.61 4.38
CA ASN A 73 12.84 12.82 5.35
C ASN A 73 13.21 11.32 5.26
N HIS A 74 14.47 11.00 5.52
CA HIS A 74 15.03 9.66 5.33
C HIS A 74 14.41 8.58 6.23
N HIS A 75 13.73 8.94 7.31
CA HIS A 75 13.04 8.00 8.19
C HIS A 75 11.89 7.25 7.49
N PHE A 76 11.41 7.71 6.33
CA PHE A 76 10.42 6.99 5.52
C PHE A 76 10.99 5.84 4.68
N LYS A 77 12.32 5.68 4.58
CA LYS A 77 12.93 4.60 3.78
C LYS A 77 12.40 3.20 4.11
N PRO A 78 12.27 2.79 5.39
CA PRO A 78 11.77 1.45 5.72
C PRO A 78 10.37 1.18 5.18
N LEU A 79 9.52 2.20 5.09
CA LEU A 79 8.16 2.08 4.52
C LEU A 79 8.20 1.80 3.01
N VAL A 80 9.07 2.50 2.26
CA VAL A 80 9.24 2.27 0.82
C VAL A 80 9.79 0.88 0.56
N GLU A 81 10.81 0.47 1.30
CA GLU A 81 11.45 -0.84 1.17
C GLU A 81 10.45 -1.98 1.44
N PHE A 82 9.65 -1.85 2.50
CA PHE A 82 8.58 -2.81 2.80
C PHE A 82 7.53 -2.88 1.70
N ARG A 83 7.06 -1.74 1.21
CA ARG A 83 6.09 -1.65 0.12
C ARG A 83 6.62 -2.30 -1.16
N ASP A 84 7.86 -2.03 -1.54
CA ASP A 84 8.46 -2.58 -2.74
C ASP A 84 8.70 -4.08 -2.61
N TRP A 85 9.06 -4.55 -1.42
CA TRP A 85 9.11 -5.98 -1.13
C TRP A 85 7.72 -6.62 -1.22
N LEU A 86 6.67 -6.05 -0.61
CA LEU A 86 5.29 -6.53 -0.76
C LEU A 86 4.87 -6.65 -2.22
N LYS A 87 5.26 -5.67 -3.04
CA LYS A 87 5.00 -5.70 -4.47
C LYS A 87 5.73 -6.85 -5.16
N SER A 88 6.98 -7.10 -4.80
CA SER A 88 7.79 -8.18 -5.39
C SER A 88 7.21 -9.57 -5.12
N ILE A 89 6.64 -9.79 -3.93
CA ILE A 89 6.10 -11.09 -3.51
C ILE A 89 4.63 -11.30 -3.88
N ARG A 90 3.89 -10.24 -4.22
CA ARG A 90 2.42 -10.33 -4.39
C ARG A 90 1.97 -11.38 -5.41
N ASN A 91 2.78 -11.65 -6.42
CA ASN A 91 2.50 -12.60 -7.49
C ASN A 91 3.41 -13.84 -7.43
N ASN A 92 4.23 -13.99 -6.39
CA ASN A 92 5.08 -15.15 -6.22
C ASN A 92 4.22 -16.41 -5.92
N PRO A 93 4.23 -17.44 -6.79
CA PRO A 93 3.41 -18.64 -6.60
C PRO A 93 3.72 -19.41 -5.32
N GLU A 94 4.98 -19.39 -4.86
CA GLU A 94 5.41 -20.07 -3.64
C GLU A 94 4.81 -19.46 -2.37
N MET A 95 4.43 -18.19 -2.44
CA MET A 95 3.82 -17.46 -1.33
C MET A 95 2.29 -17.44 -1.38
N ARG A 96 1.69 -18.06 -2.41
CA ARG A 96 0.25 -18.00 -2.67
C ARG A 96 -0.37 -19.40 -2.64
N GLN A 97 -1.58 -19.49 -2.13
CA GLN A 97 -2.38 -20.71 -2.23
C GLN A 97 -2.81 -20.94 -3.68
N ALA A 98 -2.91 -22.22 -4.10
CA ALA A 98 -3.43 -22.54 -5.42
C ALA A 98 -4.93 -22.20 -5.55
N HIS A 99 -5.69 -22.43 -4.48
CA HIS A 99 -7.14 -22.26 -4.47
C HIS A 99 -7.54 -20.89 -3.93
N ARG A 100 -8.62 -20.35 -4.47
CA ARG A 100 -9.30 -19.19 -3.92
C ARG A 100 -9.93 -19.53 -2.57
N ARG A 101 -10.35 -18.53 -1.79
CA ARG A 101 -11.03 -18.73 -0.48
C ARG A 101 -12.29 -19.59 -0.53
N ASN A 102 -12.93 -19.69 -1.70
CA ASN A 102 -14.08 -20.56 -1.93
C ASN A 102 -13.69 -22.00 -2.36
N GLY A 103 -12.43 -22.38 -2.21
CA GLY A 103 -11.91 -23.71 -2.55
C GLY A 103 -11.75 -23.98 -4.04
N ARG A 104 -12.00 -23.01 -4.93
CA ARG A 104 -11.93 -23.22 -6.39
C ARG A 104 -10.62 -22.71 -6.98
N LEU A 105 -10.14 -23.37 -8.03
CA LEU A 105 -9.12 -22.84 -8.93
C LEU A 105 -9.75 -21.73 -9.79
N SER A 106 -8.97 -20.71 -10.10
CA SER A 106 -9.39 -19.59 -10.95
C SER A 106 -8.37 -19.38 -12.05
N PHE A 107 -8.85 -19.06 -13.25
CA PHE A 107 -8.02 -18.81 -14.43
C PHE A 107 -8.46 -17.48 -15.06
N ASP A 108 -7.52 -16.77 -15.66
CA ASP A 108 -7.81 -15.58 -16.45
C ASP A 108 -8.32 -15.96 -17.86
N ALA A 109 -8.64 -14.95 -18.68
CA ALA A 109 -9.15 -15.15 -20.04
C ALA A 109 -8.14 -15.86 -20.97
N SER A 110 -6.84 -15.86 -20.64
CA SER A 110 -5.78 -16.56 -21.37
C SER A 110 -5.56 -18.00 -20.89
N GLY A 111 -6.29 -18.45 -19.87
CA GLY A 111 -6.11 -19.77 -19.26
C GLY A 111 -4.98 -19.81 -18.21
N LYS A 112 -4.39 -18.68 -17.86
CA LYS A 112 -3.35 -18.61 -16.82
C LYS A 112 -4.00 -18.70 -15.44
N HIS A 113 -3.43 -19.54 -14.59
CA HIS A 113 -3.89 -19.69 -13.21
C HIS A 113 -3.78 -18.38 -12.42
N ILE A 114 -4.88 -17.98 -11.77
CA ILE A 114 -4.93 -16.86 -10.84
C ILE A 114 -4.82 -17.42 -9.42
N PRO A 115 -3.71 -17.17 -8.72
CA PRO A 115 -3.49 -17.75 -7.39
C PRO A 115 -4.49 -17.23 -6.36
N GLY A 116 -4.66 -18.03 -5.30
CA GLY A 116 -5.44 -17.68 -4.12
C GLY A 116 -4.79 -16.63 -3.23
N PRO A 117 -5.17 -16.53 -1.95
CA PRO A 117 -4.57 -15.64 -0.97
C PRO A 117 -3.12 -16.04 -0.65
N PHE A 118 -2.40 -15.22 0.10
CA PHE A 118 -1.11 -15.60 0.67
C PHE A 118 -1.25 -16.80 1.59
N THR A 119 -0.27 -17.72 1.54
CA THR A 119 -0.16 -18.83 2.50
C THR A 119 -0.01 -18.30 3.93
N VAL A 120 -0.30 -19.13 4.93
CA VAL A 120 -0.09 -18.76 6.34
C VAL A 120 1.38 -18.39 6.58
N GLN A 121 2.31 -19.13 6.00
CA GLN A 121 3.75 -18.86 6.11
C GLN A 121 4.11 -17.51 5.51
N ALA A 122 3.60 -17.18 4.34
CA ALA A 122 3.83 -15.87 3.72
C ALA A 122 3.24 -14.72 4.56
N ARG A 123 2.04 -14.92 5.14
CA ARG A 123 1.42 -13.91 6.04
C ARG A 123 2.25 -13.68 7.30
N LYS A 124 2.86 -14.73 7.86
CA LYS A 124 3.80 -14.59 8.99
C LYS A 124 5.03 -13.77 8.60
N GLN A 125 5.64 -14.06 7.45
CA GLN A 125 6.78 -13.28 6.95
C GLN A 125 6.43 -11.81 6.73
N ILE A 126 5.22 -11.53 6.22
CA ILE A 126 4.74 -10.15 6.03
C ILE A 126 4.60 -9.43 7.39
N LEU A 127 4.01 -10.10 8.40
CA LEU A 127 3.88 -9.51 9.72
C LEU A 127 5.24 -9.30 10.39
N ASP A 128 6.13 -10.28 10.34
CA ASP A 128 7.48 -10.19 10.92
C ASP A 128 8.28 -9.03 10.29
N TYR A 129 8.11 -8.80 8.99
CA TYR A 129 8.75 -7.68 8.34
C TYR A 129 8.09 -6.34 8.72
N LEU A 130 6.76 -6.28 8.80
CA LEU A 130 6.05 -5.09 9.24
C LEU A 130 6.48 -4.65 10.65
N LEU A 131 6.63 -5.59 11.58
CA LEU A 131 7.07 -5.29 12.95
C LEU A 131 8.50 -4.73 12.98
N ARG A 132 9.42 -5.28 12.19
CA ARG A 132 10.76 -4.71 12.04
C ARG A 132 10.72 -3.28 11.47
N VAL A 133 9.91 -3.07 10.44
CA VAL A 133 9.72 -1.73 9.84
C VAL A 133 9.14 -0.75 10.86
N GLN A 134 8.20 -1.19 11.69
CA GLN A 134 7.66 -0.37 12.78
C GLN A 134 8.75 0.09 13.75
N ASP A 135 9.65 -0.83 14.15
CA ASP A 135 10.75 -0.51 15.04
C ASP A 135 11.75 0.47 14.39
N GLU A 136 12.09 0.25 13.12
CA GLU A 136 13.00 1.13 12.35
C GLU A 136 12.39 2.51 12.07
N PHE A 137 11.10 2.56 11.78
CA PHE A 137 10.36 3.80 11.51
C PHE A 137 10.13 4.61 12.79
N GLY A 138 10.06 3.94 13.95
CA GLY A 138 9.90 4.56 15.26
C GLY A 138 8.49 5.05 15.57
N ALA A 139 7.49 4.59 14.82
CA ALA A 139 6.09 4.90 15.08
C ALA A 139 5.21 3.66 14.88
N ARG A 140 4.10 3.59 15.61
CA ARG A 140 3.19 2.45 15.58
C ARG A 140 2.49 2.33 14.23
N LEU A 141 2.72 1.23 13.52
CA LEU A 141 2.11 0.92 12.21
C LEU A 141 0.95 -0.09 12.33
N ILE A 142 0.94 -0.89 13.40
CA ILE A 142 -0.12 -1.87 13.70
C ILE A 142 -0.43 -1.85 15.19
N THR A 143 -1.70 -1.93 15.55
CA THR A 143 -2.18 -1.93 16.94
C THR A 143 -2.18 -3.34 17.52
N ASP A 144 -2.18 -3.45 18.88
CA ASP A 144 -2.28 -4.75 19.55
C ASP A 144 -3.59 -5.45 19.21
N ALA A 145 -4.69 -4.70 19.12
CA ALA A 145 -5.99 -5.24 18.73
C ALA A 145 -6.00 -5.83 17.31
N GLU A 146 -5.27 -5.22 16.37
CA GLU A 146 -5.11 -5.76 15.02
C GLU A 146 -4.23 -7.00 15.03
N LEU A 147 -3.18 -7.04 15.84
CA LEU A 147 -2.36 -8.24 16.03
C LEU A 147 -3.17 -9.40 16.59
N ASP A 148 -3.96 -9.17 17.63
CA ASP A 148 -4.84 -10.18 18.22
C ASP A 148 -5.84 -10.73 17.18
N LEU A 149 -6.41 -9.85 16.37
CA LEU A 149 -7.33 -10.23 15.30
C LEU A 149 -6.62 -11.07 14.22
N ILE A 150 -5.40 -10.72 13.84
CA ILE A 150 -4.59 -11.49 12.89
C ILE A 150 -4.33 -12.90 13.43
N TYR A 151 -3.94 -13.04 14.69
CA TYR A 151 -3.70 -14.36 15.31
C TYR A 151 -4.98 -15.20 15.42
N GLN A 152 -6.12 -14.58 15.70
CA GLN A 152 -7.42 -15.27 15.69
C GLN A 152 -7.74 -15.83 14.29
N PHE A 153 -7.59 -15.03 13.23
CA PHE A 153 -7.80 -15.50 11.87
C PHE A 153 -6.83 -16.61 11.47
N TRP A 154 -5.56 -16.52 11.84
CA TRP A 154 -4.59 -17.58 11.53
C TRP A 154 -4.92 -18.89 12.25
N THR A 155 -5.39 -18.80 13.48
CA THR A 155 -5.82 -19.99 14.24
C THR A 155 -7.02 -20.65 13.57
N ALA A 156 -8.00 -19.88 13.14
CA ALA A 156 -9.18 -20.38 12.43
C ALA A 156 -8.80 -21.02 11.08
N ASP A 157 -7.94 -20.36 10.28
CA ASP A 157 -7.46 -20.88 9.00
C ASP A 157 -6.73 -22.23 9.17
N LEU A 158 -5.85 -22.35 10.18
CA LEU A 158 -5.13 -23.60 10.47
C LEU A 158 -6.05 -24.73 10.93
N GLN A 159 -7.12 -24.44 11.64
CA GLN A 159 -8.12 -25.43 12.02
C GLN A 159 -8.90 -25.93 10.80
N GLN A 160 -9.23 -25.02 9.89
CA GLN A 160 -9.94 -25.35 8.66
C GLN A 160 -9.07 -26.19 7.71
N GLU A 161 -7.77 -25.90 7.58
CA GLU A 161 -6.82 -26.68 6.80
C GLU A 161 -6.67 -28.11 7.34
N LYS A 162 -6.63 -28.29 8.67
CA LYS A 162 -6.56 -29.62 9.30
C LYS A 162 -7.85 -30.44 9.07
N GLY A 163 -9.02 -29.82 9.21
CA GLY A 163 -10.30 -30.51 8.97
C GLY A 163 -10.51 -30.94 7.52
N LEU A 164 -9.84 -30.30 6.55
CA LEU A 164 -9.85 -30.69 5.13
C LEU A 164 -8.85 -31.82 4.81
N ALA A 165 -7.83 -31.99 5.65
CA ALA A 165 -6.82 -33.05 5.47
C ALA A 165 -7.24 -34.41 6.09
N ASP A 166 -8.18 -34.38 7.04
CA ASP A 166 -8.65 -35.55 7.79
C ASP A 166 -9.99 -36.11 7.25
N GLY A 167 -10.55 -35.58 6.17
CA GLY A 167 -11.79 -36.02 5.50
C GLY A 167 -11.59 -36.43 4.07
#